data_2c0d11ea6671041831215cb998fe3ec8
#
_entry.id   2c0d11ea6671041831215cb998fe3ec8
#
_cell.length_a   1.000
_cell.length_b   1.000
_cell.length_c   1.000
_cell.angle_alpha   90.00
_cell.angle_beta   90.00
_cell.angle_gamma   90.00
#
_symmetry.space_group_name_H-M   'P 1'
#
loop_
_entity.id
_entity.type
_entity.pdbx_description
1 polymer ?
#
loop_
_entity_poly.entity_id
_entity_poly.type
_entity_poly.pdbx_seq_one_letter_code
_entity_poly.pdbx_strand_id
1 'polypeptide(L)' 'MLINTGIDKGVIIKKSNKYSTIDGLDLCNSGEIATFDNAIAYLDNVKNQDVRSLIEAKINKIK' A
#
# COMPACT_ATOMS: atom_id res chain seq x y z
N MET A 1 7.33 -1.34 9.29
CA MET A 1 7.19 -0.96 7.88
C MET A 1 5.73 -0.73 7.55
N LEU A 2 5.43 0.27 6.76
CA LEU A 2 4.05 0.68 6.48
C LEU A 2 3.19 -0.44 5.87
N ILE A 3 3.76 -1.21 4.95
CA ILE A 3 3.01 -2.27 4.30
C ILE A 3 2.60 -3.36 5.30
N ASN A 4 3.52 -3.80 6.13
CA ASN A 4 3.22 -4.81 7.13
C ASN A 4 2.18 -4.32 8.13
N THR A 5 2.32 -3.07 8.56
CA THR A 5 1.35 -2.45 9.47
C THR A 5 -0.01 -2.34 8.79
N GLY A 6 -0.03 -1.95 7.51
CA GLY A 6 -1.27 -1.85 6.75
C GLY A 6 -1.98 -3.19 6.62
N ILE A 7 -1.23 -4.27 6.43
CA ILE A 7 -1.81 -5.62 6.36
C ILE A 7 -2.39 -6.01 7.72
N ASP A 8 -1.65 -5.77 8.79
CA ASP A 8 -2.12 -6.08 10.15
C ASP A 8 -3.41 -5.34 10.49
N LYS A 9 -3.53 -4.11 10.04
CA LYS A 9 -4.71 -3.29 10.33
C LYS A 9 -5.83 -3.47 9.32
N GLY A 10 -5.63 -4.32 8.31
CA GLY A 10 -6.64 -4.56 7.29
C GLY A 10 -6.81 -3.44 6.28
N VAL A 11 -5.83 -2.55 6.19
CA VAL A 11 -5.86 -1.43 5.24
C VAL A 11 -5.24 -1.84 3.90
N ILE A 12 -4.29 -2.76 3.93
CA ILE A 12 -3.64 -3.28 2.74
C ILE A 12 -3.99 -4.76 2.59
N ILE A 13 -4.31 -5.17 1.38
CA ILE A 13 -4.66 -6.55 1.07
C ILE A 13 -3.52 -7.19 0.30
N LYS A 14 -3.09 -8.37 0.76
CA LYS A 14 -2.12 -9.18 0.04
C LYS A 14 -2.87 -10.31 -0.66
N LYS A 15 -2.71 -10.41 -1.96
CA LYS A 15 -3.43 -11.40 -2.76
C LYS A 15 -2.51 -11.94 -3.85
N SER A 16 -2.14 -13.22 -3.77
CA SER A 16 -1.29 -13.87 -4.78
C SER A 16 -0.05 -13.04 -5.12
N ASN A 17 0.70 -12.63 -4.10
CA ASN A 17 1.92 -11.81 -4.25
C ASN A 17 1.67 -10.38 -4.72
N LYS A 18 0.41 -9.94 -4.76
CA LYS A 18 0.07 -8.58 -5.13
C LYS A 18 -0.44 -7.83 -3.92
N TYR A 19 0.03 -6.61 -3.76
CA TYR A 19 -0.36 -5.75 -2.64
C TYR A 19 -1.23 -4.62 -3.16
N SER A 20 -2.37 -4.42 -2.54
CA SER A 20 -3.29 -3.36 -2.95
C SER A 20 -3.98 -2.79 -1.71
N THR A 21 -4.59 -1.61 -1.88
CA THR A 21 -5.41 -1.04 -0.81
C THR A 21 -6.78 -1.70 -0.81
N ILE A 22 -7.51 -1.54 0.29
CA ILE A 22 -8.88 -2.06 0.37
C ILE A 22 -9.80 -1.41 -0.65
N ASP A 23 -9.41 -0.25 -1.17
CA ASP A 23 -10.18 0.44 -2.20
C ASP A 23 -9.92 -0.12 -3.60
N GLY A 24 -9.00 -1.06 -3.72
CA GLY A 24 -8.70 -1.70 -4.99
C GLY A 24 -7.56 -1.06 -5.77
N LEU A 25 -6.81 -0.16 -5.14
CA LEU A 25 -5.68 0.50 -5.79
C LEU A 25 -4.43 -0.38 -5.66
N ASP A 26 -3.86 -0.80 -6.78
CA ASP A 26 -2.62 -1.56 -6.79
C ASP A 26 -1.45 -0.69 -6.35
N LEU A 27 -0.59 -1.23 -5.50
CA LEU A 27 0.58 -0.51 -4.99
C LEU A 27 1.77 -0.67 -5.94
N CYS A 28 1.59 -0.23 -7.16
CA CYS A 28 2.64 -0.30 -8.18
C CYS A 28 2.37 0.74 -9.26
N ASN A 29 3.41 1.03 -10.03
CA ASN A 29 3.26 1.92 -11.17
C ASN A 29 2.53 1.21 -12.30
N SER A 30 1.97 2.00 -13.21
CA SER A 30 1.27 1.45 -14.37
C SER A 30 2.17 0.50 -15.15
N GLY A 31 1.68 -0.69 -15.45
CA GLY A 31 2.43 -1.69 -16.18
C GLY A 31 3.30 -2.60 -15.33
N GLU A 32 3.35 -2.36 -14.02
CA GLU A 32 4.12 -3.19 -13.10
C GLU A 32 3.20 -4.12 -12.32
N ILE A 33 3.82 -5.13 -11.70
CA ILE A 33 3.10 -6.03 -10.79
C ILE A 33 3.32 -5.52 -9.37
N ALA A 34 2.27 -5.49 -8.56
CA ALA A 34 2.33 -4.96 -7.21
C ALA A 34 2.98 -5.95 -6.24
N THR A 35 4.23 -6.33 -6.51
CA THR A 35 5.01 -7.18 -5.62
C THR A 35 5.40 -6.40 -4.37
N PHE A 36 5.94 -7.11 -3.38
CA PHE A 36 6.39 -6.46 -2.15
C PHE A 36 7.40 -5.36 -2.43
N ASP A 37 8.43 -5.66 -3.24
CA ASP A 37 9.47 -4.69 -3.59
C ASP A 37 8.90 -3.50 -4.34
N ASN A 38 8.03 -3.76 -5.30
CA ASN A 38 7.42 -2.69 -6.08
C ASN A 38 6.47 -1.85 -5.23
N ALA A 39 5.78 -2.47 -4.30
CA ALA A 39 4.90 -1.74 -3.38
C ALA A 39 5.71 -0.82 -2.47
N ILE A 40 6.85 -1.28 -1.97
CA ILE A 40 7.73 -0.45 -1.15
C ILE A 40 8.23 0.74 -1.97
N ALA A 41 8.72 0.48 -3.17
CA ALA A 41 9.23 1.55 -4.04
C ALA A 41 8.13 2.54 -4.40
N TYR A 42 6.92 2.06 -4.64
CA TYR A 42 5.79 2.90 -4.96
C TYR A 42 5.47 3.85 -3.79
N LEU A 43 5.41 3.33 -2.58
CA LEU A 43 5.10 4.13 -1.41
C LEU A 43 6.23 5.07 -1.00
N ASP A 44 7.47 4.71 -1.33
CA ASP A 44 8.63 5.58 -1.05
C ASP A 44 8.76 6.70 -2.06
N ASN A 45 8.08 6.59 -3.20
CA ASN A 45 8.16 7.62 -4.23
C ASN A 45 7.39 8.86 -3.81
N VAL A 46 8.05 10.04 -3.87
CA VAL A 46 7.41 11.31 -3.49
C VAL A 46 6.17 11.60 -4.31
N LYS A 47 6.11 11.10 -5.54
CA LYS A 47 4.93 11.30 -6.39
C LYS A 47 3.70 10.60 -5.85
N ASN A 48 3.90 9.60 -4.98
CA ASN A 48 2.83 8.78 -4.43
C ASN A 48 2.57 9.09 -2.95
N GLN A 49 3.01 10.24 -2.47
CA GLN A 49 2.80 10.64 -1.08
C GLN A 49 1.34 10.69 -0.70
N ASP A 50 0.48 11.06 -1.63
CA ASP A 50 -0.96 11.11 -1.36
C ASP A 50 -1.50 9.73 -1.00
N VAL A 51 -1.08 8.71 -1.73
CA VAL A 51 -1.48 7.33 -1.46
C VAL A 51 -0.95 6.88 -0.11
N ARG A 52 0.31 7.17 0.16
CA ARG A 52 0.94 6.83 1.44
C ARG A 52 0.20 7.50 2.59
N SER A 53 -0.11 8.77 2.45
CA SER A 53 -0.84 9.53 3.48
C SER A 53 -2.21 8.94 3.74
N LEU A 54 -2.91 8.51 2.69
CA LEU A 54 -4.21 7.87 2.84
C LEU A 54 -4.10 6.58 3.64
N ILE A 55 -3.09 5.77 3.36
CA ILE A 55 -2.88 4.52 4.08
C ILE A 55 -2.56 4.80 5.54
N GLU A 56 -1.68 5.74 5.81
CA GLU A 56 -1.33 6.12 7.17
C GLU A 56 -2.53 6.64 7.94
N ALA A 57 -3.36 7.46 7.29
CA ALA A 57 -4.56 7.98 7.91
C ALA A 57 -5.54 6.87 8.28
N LYS A 58 -5.71 5.89 7.39
CA LYS A 58 -6.58 4.75 7.66
C LYS A 58 -6.05 3.89 8.81
N ILE A 59 -4.75 3.68 8.87
CA ILE A 59 -4.12 2.94 9.95
C ILE A 59 -4.36 3.64 11.27
N ASN A 60 -4.16 4.95 11.32
CA ASN A 60 -4.36 5.73 12.54
C ASN A 60 -5.81 5.75 12.98
N LYS A 61 -6.73 5.63 12.05
CA LYS A 61 -8.16 5.67 12.35
C LYS A 61 -8.67 4.39 12.99
N ILE A 62 -7.95 3.29 12.79
CA ILE A 62 -8.40 1.95 13.24
C ILE A 62 -7.93 1.63 14.67
N LYS A 63 -7.30 2.49 15.33
CA LYS A 63 -6.76 2.24 16.68
C LYS A 63 -7.68 1.45 17.58
#